data_7b9f8719e892098b42e47c1434f6b92d
#
_entry.id   7b9f8719e892098b42e47c1434f6b92d
#
_cell.length_a   1.000
_cell.length_b   1.000
_cell.length_c   1.000
_cell.angle_alpha   90.00
_cell.angle_beta   90.00
_cell.angle_gamma   90.00
#
_symmetry.space_group_name_H-M   'P 1'
#
loop_
_entity.id
_entity.type
_entity.pdbx_description
1 polymer ?
#
loop_
_entity_poly.entity_id
_entity_poly.type
_entity_poly.pdbx_seq_one_letter_code
_entity_poly.pdbx_strand_id
1 'polypeptide(L)'
;MYNSDLFYELNNPVQETEFQVIKKAYELNPKDSRTGFIYAWVLIRSNNKDSQVQGVKLLTHIYKTIESEKKKETLFFLSLGNFKLKKYELSLKYIDSLITAEEDLNSDTTSLRIVREKIKEEISRTAGTAFVGLTVGVGLLAAGLTVANKYWFKNGHRK
;
A
#
# COMPACT_ATOMS: atom_id res chain seq x y z
N MET A 1 -0.27 -9.53 12.90
CA MET A 1 -0.20 -9.78 11.47
C MET A 1 0.43 -8.62 10.70
N TYR A 2 0.07 -7.37 10.99
CA TYR A 2 0.72 -6.19 10.41
C TYR A 2 1.95 -5.82 11.23
N ASN A 3 3.13 -5.87 10.60
CA ASN A 3 4.38 -5.58 11.28
C ASN A 3 4.82 -4.14 10.96
N SER A 4 4.94 -3.30 11.99
CA SER A 4 5.46 -1.93 11.85
C SER A 4 6.92 -1.91 11.36
N ASP A 5 7.67 -3.00 11.53
CA ASP A 5 9.06 -3.10 11.06
C ASP A 5 9.16 -3.07 9.54
N LEU A 6 8.10 -3.52 8.83
CA LEU A 6 8.02 -3.41 7.37
C LEU A 6 8.11 -1.97 6.87
N PHE A 7 7.68 -1.01 7.71
CA PHE A 7 7.87 0.41 7.41
C PHE A 7 9.35 0.80 7.38
N TYR A 8 10.16 0.22 8.25
CA TYR A 8 11.62 0.44 8.24
C TYR A 8 12.29 -0.29 7.07
N GLU A 9 11.84 -1.50 6.73
CA GLU A 9 12.34 -2.25 5.59
C GLU A 9 12.10 -1.55 4.25
N LEU A 10 11.09 -0.67 4.18
CA LEU A 10 10.71 0.04 2.97
C LEU A 10 11.88 0.79 2.31
N ASN A 11 12.84 1.24 3.10
CA ASN A 11 14.01 1.99 2.63
C ASN A 11 15.27 1.12 2.46
N ASN A 12 15.14 -0.19 2.66
CA ASN A 12 16.23 -1.16 2.52
C ASN A 12 15.99 -2.02 1.27
N PRO A 13 16.56 -1.66 0.11
CA PRO A 13 16.44 -2.48 -1.08
C PRO A 13 17.11 -3.84 -0.87
N VAL A 14 16.58 -4.87 -1.51
CA VAL A 14 17.21 -6.19 -1.51
C VAL A 14 18.50 -6.17 -2.33
N GLN A 15 19.38 -7.12 -2.06
CA GLN A 15 20.60 -7.28 -2.87
C GLN A 15 20.26 -7.70 -4.30
N GLU A 16 21.09 -7.32 -5.26
CA GLU A 16 20.86 -7.62 -6.68
C GLU A 16 20.69 -9.12 -6.96
N THR A 17 21.47 -9.96 -6.29
CA THR A 17 21.36 -11.42 -6.43
C THR A 17 20.00 -11.94 -6.01
N GLU A 18 19.47 -11.46 -4.89
CA GLU A 18 18.15 -11.81 -4.39
C GLU A 18 17.05 -11.25 -5.32
N PHE A 19 17.21 -10.02 -5.80
CA PHE A 19 16.30 -9.42 -6.76
C PHE A 19 16.16 -10.29 -8.03
N GLN A 20 17.27 -10.75 -8.59
CA GLN A 20 17.26 -11.56 -9.81
C GLN A 20 16.58 -12.92 -9.59
N VAL A 21 16.78 -13.54 -8.42
CA VAL A 21 16.09 -14.80 -8.07
C VAL A 21 14.56 -14.59 -8.00
N ILE A 22 14.12 -13.55 -7.31
CA ILE A 22 12.71 -13.24 -7.15
C ILE A 22 12.08 -12.87 -8.49
N LYS A 23 12.75 -12.05 -9.29
CA LYS A 23 12.31 -11.69 -10.64
C LYS A 23 12.12 -12.91 -11.52
N LYS A 24 13.10 -13.81 -11.56
CA LYS A 24 13.02 -15.05 -12.33
C LYS A 24 11.87 -15.95 -11.87
N ALA A 25 11.66 -16.07 -10.57
CA ALA A 25 10.54 -16.85 -10.03
C ALA A 25 9.18 -16.29 -10.49
N TYR A 26 9.02 -14.97 -10.50
CA TYR A 26 7.83 -14.30 -11.03
C TYR A 26 7.67 -14.51 -12.55
N GLU A 27 8.75 -14.36 -13.32
CA GLU A 27 8.72 -14.55 -14.79
C GLU A 27 8.33 -15.98 -15.20
N LEU A 28 8.69 -16.97 -14.40
CA LEU A 28 8.32 -18.38 -14.63
C LEU A 28 6.82 -18.65 -14.38
N ASN A 29 6.20 -17.92 -13.45
CA ASN A 29 4.78 -18.06 -13.15
C ASN A 29 4.12 -16.71 -12.82
N PRO A 30 3.91 -15.84 -13.81
CA PRO A 30 3.38 -14.50 -13.59
C PRO A 30 1.91 -14.46 -13.14
N LYS A 31 1.21 -15.59 -13.21
CA LYS A 31 -0.18 -15.71 -12.71
C LYS A 31 -0.25 -16.09 -11.23
N ASP A 32 0.84 -16.55 -10.65
CA ASP A 32 0.87 -16.85 -9.23
C ASP A 32 0.92 -15.56 -8.41
N SER A 33 -0.17 -15.29 -7.68
CA SER A 33 -0.31 -14.08 -6.87
C SER A 33 0.71 -14.00 -5.73
N ARG A 34 1.22 -15.11 -5.23
CA ARG A 34 2.22 -15.14 -4.16
C ARG A 34 3.58 -14.64 -4.67
N THR A 35 4.08 -15.21 -5.76
CA THR A 35 5.34 -14.75 -6.37
C THR A 35 5.23 -13.31 -6.88
N GLY A 36 4.07 -12.95 -7.45
CA GLY A 36 3.76 -11.60 -7.86
C GLY A 36 3.80 -10.61 -6.70
N PHE A 37 3.25 -10.98 -5.55
CA PHE A 37 3.26 -10.15 -4.34
C PHE A 37 4.69 -9.92 -3.83
N ILE A 38 5.50 -10.97 -3.72
CA ILE A 38 6.91 -10.87 -3.30
C ILE A 38 7.70 -9.99 -4.27
N TYR A 39 7.52 -10.19 -5.57
CA TYR A 39 8.20 -9.38 -6.59
C TYR A 39 7.77 -7.91 -6.52
N ALA A 40 6.48 -7.64 -6.35
CA ALA A 40 5.98 -6.28 -6.19
C ALA A 40 6.58 -5.57 -4.96
N TRP A 41 6.70 -6.29 -3.83
CA TRP A 41 7.31 -5.75 -2.62
C TRP A 41 8.78 -5.39 -2.83
N VAL A 42 9.54 -6.26 -3.48
CA VAL A 42 10.94 -5.99 -3.80
C VAL A 42 11.09 -4.77 -4.73
N LEU A 43 10.23 -4.65 -5.73
CA LEU A 43 10.18 -3.47 -6.60
C LEU A 43 9.89 -2.18 -5.83
N ILE A 44 8.96 -2.22 -4.87
CA ILE A 44 8.63 -1.05 -4.03
C ILE A 44 9.82 -0.63 -3.17
N ARG A 45 10.58 -1.57 -2.64
CA ARG A 45 11.78 -1.29 -1.82
C ARG A 45 12.95 -0.73 -2.62
N SER A 46 12.95 -0.88 -3.93
CA SER A 46 13.99 -0.36 -4.81
C SER A 46 14.21 1.16 -4.64
N ASN A 47 15.43 1.62 -4.91
CA ASN A 47 15.75 3.04 -4.99
C ASN A 47 15.32 3.68 -6.33
N ASN A 48 14.94 2.86 -7.32
CA ASN A 48 14.47 3.33 -8.62
C ASN A 48 12.97 3.61 -8.58
N LYS A 49 12.58 4.85 -8.92
CA LYS A 49 11.19 5.30 -8.88
C LYS A 49 10.28 4.52 -9.86
N ASP A 50 10.79 4.15 -11.02
CA ASP A 50 10.00 3.41 -12.01
C ASP A 50 9.71 1.99 -11.51
N SER A 51 10.70 1.36 -10.86
CA SER A 51 10.50 0.07 -10.17
C SER A 51 9.43 0.18 -9.07
N GLN A 52 9.48 1.23 -8.25
CA GLN A 52 8.45 1.46 -7.22
C GLN A 52 7.06 1.60 -7.82
N VAL A 53 6.93 2.34 -8.92
CA VAL A 53 5.66 2.49 -9.65
C VAL A 53 5.17 1.15 -10.20
N GLN A 54 6.07 0.36 -10.77
CA GLN A 54 5.74 -0.99 -11.27
C GLN A 54 5.26 -1.90 -10.12
N GLY A 55 5.94 -1.88 -8.98
CA GLY A 55 5.55 -2.66 -7.81
C GLY A 55 4.15 -2.29 -7.31
N VAL A 56 3.83 -0.99 -7.20
CA VAL A 56 2.49 -0.54 -6.81
C VAL A 56 1.43 -0.94 -7.84
N LYS A 57 1.73 -0.86 -9.14
CA LYS A 57 0.82 -1.32 -10.20
C LYS A 57 0.54 -2.82 -10.10
N LEU A 58 1.58 -3.62 -9.87
CA LEU A 58 1.46 -5.07 -9.71
C LEU A 58 0.61 -5.43 -8.47
N LEU A 59 0.87 -4.80 -7.31
CA LEU A 59 0.02 -4.97 -6.13
C LEU A 59 -1.44 -4.57 -6.39
N THR A 60 -1.66 -3.48 -7.13
CA THR A 60 -3.01 -3.05 -7.49
C THR A 60 -3.72 -4.08 -8.36
N HIS A 61 -3.01 -4.72 -9.28
CA HIS A 61 -3.55 -5.81 -10.09
C HIS A 61 -3.88 -7.03 -9.23
N ILE A 62 -2.95 -7.46 -8.37
CA ILE A 62 -3.14 -8.57 -7.44
C ILE A 62 -4.36 -8.30 -6.54
N TYR A 63 -4.50 -7.11 -5.98
CA TYR A 63 -5.63 -6.73 -5.14
C TYR A 63 -6.99 -6.94 -5.82
N LYS A 64 -7.07 -6.72 -7.13
CA LYS A 64 -8.31 -6.90 -7.90
C LYS A 64 -8.67 -8.36 -8.14
N THR A 65 -7.67 -9.23 -8.17
CA THR A 65 -7.81 -10.63 -8.57
C THR A 65 -7.75 -11.62 -7.41
N ILE A 66 -7.22 -11.18 -6.25
CA ILE A 66 -7.00 -12.05 -5.09
C ILE A 66 -8.29 -12.25 -4.27
N GLU A 67 -8.36 -13.35 -3.54
CA GLU A 67 -9.45 -13.66 -2.62
C GLU A 67 -9.53 -12.64 -1.45
N SER A 68 -10.72 -12.54 -0.85
CA SER A 68 -11.04 -11.51 0.15
C SER A 68 -10.11 -11.49 1.36
N GLU A 69 -9.70 -12.66 1.87
CA GLU A 69 -8.83 -12.75 3.05
C GLU A 69 -7.47 -12.08 2.87
N LYS A 70 -6.87 -12.23 1.68
CA LYS A 70 -5.55 -11.67 1.36
C LYS A 70 -5.59 -10.20 0.94
N LYS A 71 -6.78 -9.65 0.72
CA LYS A 71 -6.94 -8.24 0.32
C LYS A 71 -6.46 -7.27 1.38
N LYS A 72 -6.69 -7.57 2.64
CA LYS A 72 -6.26 -6.71 3.75
C LYS A 72 -4.74 -6.57 3.79
N GLU A 73 -4.02 -7.67 3.66
CA GLU A 73 -2.56 -7.65 3.57
C GLU A 73 -2.09 -6.81 2.37
N THR A 74 -2.71 -7.01 1.21
CA THR A 74 -2.39 -6.24 0.00
C THR A 74 -2.66 -4.74 0.17
N LEU A 75 -3.73 -4.35 0.89
CA LEU A 75 -4.00 -2.94 1.22
C LEU A 75 -2.89 -2.33 2.09
N PHE A 76 -2.38 -3.08 3.05
CA PHE A 76 -1.26 -2.63 3.87
C PHE A 76 -0.03 -2.32 3.00
N PHE A 77 0.36 -3.23 2.12
CA PHE A 77 1.49 -3.02 1.23
C PHE A 77 1.24 -1.93 0.17
N LEU A 78 0.00 -1.74 -0.27
CA LEU A 78 -0.39 -0.59 -1.11
C LEU A 78 -0.23 0.73 -0.36
N SER A 79 -0.55 0.77 0.93
CA SER A 79 -0.26 1.95 1.78
C SER A 79 1.24 2.24 1.81
N LEU A 80 2.08 1.25 2.12
CA LEU A 80 3.53 1.40 2.17
C LEU A 80 4.12 1.82 0.80
N GLY A 81 3.67 1.21 -0.29
CA GLY A 81 4.14 1.54 -1.64
C GLY A 81 3.78 2.97 -2.05
N ASN A 82 2.57 3.44 -1.72
CA ASN A 82 2.17 4.81 -1.98
C ASN A 82 2.92 5.81 -1.08
N PHE A 83 3.22 5.44 0.16
CA PHE A 83 4.09 6.22 1.02
C PHE A 83 5.50 6.39 0.40
N LYS A 84 6.11 5.31 -0.08
CA LYS A 84 7.42 5.33 -0.75
C LYS A 84 7.42 6.25 -1.98
N LEU A 85 6.32 6.27 -2.72
CA LEU A 85 6.11 7.17 -3.87
C LEU A 85 5.76 8.61 -3.47
N LYS A 86 5.74 8.94 -2.17
CA LYS A 86 5.33 10.24 -1.60
C LYS A 86 3.87 10.61 -1.93
N LYS A 87 3.02 9.64 -2.21
CA LYS A 87 1.58 9.79 -2.39
C LYS A 87 0.88 9.61 -1.04
N TYR A 88 1.19 10.50 -0.11
CA TYR A 88 0.85 10.35 1.31
C TYR A 88 -0.65 10.29 1.58
N GLU A 89 -1.45 11.11 0.90
CA GLU A 89 -2.91 11.08 1.05
C GLU A 89 -3.51 9.73 0.66
N LEU A 90 -3.00 9.14 -0.44
CA LEU A 90 -3.45 7.82 -0.88
C LEU A 90 -2.96 6.72 0.06
N SER A 91 -1.75 6.85 0.59
CA SER A 91 -1.22 5.97 1.63
C SER A 91 -2.10 5.97 2.88
N LEU A 92 -2.48 7.17 3.38
CA LEU A 92 -3.41 7.32 4.51
C LEU A 92 -4.77 6.67 4.24
N LYS A 93 -5.32 6.86 3.03
CA LYS A 93 -6.61 6.25 2.67
C LYS A 93 -6.59 4.73 2.77
N TYR A 94 -5.51 4.09 2.30
CA TYR A 94 -5.38 2.64 2.39
C TYR A 94 -5.26 2.17 3.84
N ILE A 95 -4.43 2.84 4.65
CA ILE A 95 -4.24 2.45 6.05
C ILE A 95 -5.49 2.71 6.89
N ASP A 96 -6.19 3.83 6.68
CA ASP A 96 -7.44 4.15 7.38
C ASP A 96 -8.54 3.15 7.03
N SER A 97 -8.68 2.78 5.76
CA SER A 97 -9.64 1.75 5.33
C SER A 97 -9.35 0.39 5.98
N LEU A 98 -8.06 0.07 6.14
CA LEU A 98 -7.66 -1.18 6.77
C LEU A 98 -7.91 -1.16 8.29
N ILE A 99 -7.62 -0.05 8.97
CA ILE A 99 -7.92 0.14 10.40
C ILE A 99 -9.41 -0.06 10.64
N THR A 100 -10.27 0.61 9.87
CA THR A 100 -11.73 0.47 9.99
C THR A 100 -12.17 -0.98 9.81
N ALA A 101 -11.66 -1.67 8.78
CA ALA A 101 -12.01 -3.05 8.50
C ALA A 101 -11.54 -4.04 9.59
N GLU A 102 -10.45 -3.75 10.29
CA GLU A 102 -9.97 -4.55 11.41
C GLU A 102 -10.74 -4.22 12.71
N GLU A 103 -11.09 -2.95 12.94
CA GLU A 103 -11.91 -2.54 14.09
C GLU A 103 -13.32 -3.16 14.05
N ASP A 104 -13.94 -3.24 12.88
CA ASP A 104 -15.22 -3.91 12.68
C ASP A 104 -15.19 -5.40 13.07
N LEU A 105 -14.00 -6.00 13.09
CA LEU A 105 -13.76 -7.38 13.51
C LEU A 105 -13.21 -7.51 14.95
N ASN A 106 -13.15 -6.41 15.69
CA ASN A 106 -12.51 -6.34 17.01
C ASN A 106 -11.05 -6.83 17.04
N SER A 107 -10.33 -6.63 15.93
CA SER A 107 -8.91 -6.99 15.81
C SER A 107 -8.01 -5.92 16.41
N ASP A 108 -6.78 -6.30 16.84
CA ASP A 108 -5.77 -5.34 17.28
C ASP A 108 -5.25 -4.49 16.08
N THR A 109 -5.44 -3.18 16.18
CA THR A 109 -5.02 -2.20 15.17
C THR A 109 -3.77 -1.41 15.57
N THR A 110 -3.11 -1.76 16.67
CA THR A 110 -1.98 -1.00 17.23
C THR A 110 -0.87 -0.77 16.19
N SER A 111 -0.42 -1.83 15.51
CA SER A 111 0.63 -1.72 14.48
C SER A 111 0.21 -0.84 13.29
N LEU A 112 -1.05 -0.92 12.87
CA LEU A 112 -1.58 -0.08 11.78
C LEU A 112 -1.62 1.39 12.19
N ARG A 113 -2.02 1.68 13.43
CA ARG A 113 -2.02 3.04 13.97
C ARG A 113 -0.62 3.63 14.06
N ILE A 114 0.39 2.83 14.42
CA ILE A 114 1.81 3.25 14.40
C ILE A 114 2.21 3.66 12.98
N VAL A 115 1.92 2.85 11.97
CA VAL A 115 2.22 3.16 10.56
C VAL A 115 1.48 4.43 10.12
N ARG A 116 0.21 4.57 10.48
CA ARG A 116 -0.60 5.75 10.18
C ARG A 116 0.01 7.03 10.75
N GLU A 117 0.44 7.03 12.00
CA GLU A 117 1.07 8.21 12.63
C GLU A 117 2.40 8.57 11.95
N LYS A 118 3.22 7.59 11.59
CA LYS A 118 4.45 7.84 10.80
C LYS A 118 4.17 8.51 9.45
N ILE A 119 3.10 8.10 8.76
CA ILE A 119 2.70 8.74 7.51
C ILE A 119 2.29 10.20 7.76
N LYS A 120 1.54 10.46 8.83
CA LYS A 120 1.12 11.83 9.20
C LYS A 120 2.30 12.72 9.58
N GLU A 121 3.26 12.19 10.34
CA GLU A 121 4.50 12.90 10.68
C GLU A 121 5.26 13.32 9.42
N GLU A 122 5.37 12.44 8.44
CA GLU A 122 6.03 12.73 7.17
C GLU A 122 5.28 13.80 6.37
N ILE A 123 3.95 13.76 6.35
CA ILE A 123 3.12 14.81 5.73
C ILE A 123 3.39 16.15 6.40
N SER A 124 3.38 16.20 7.74
CA SER A 124 3.60 17.42 8.50
C SER A 124 5.00 17.99 8.27
N ARG A 125 6.01 17.12 8.22
CA ARG A 125 7.38 17.49 7.90
C ARG A 125 7.53 18.08 6.50
N THR A 126 6.89 17.44 5.52
CA THR A 126 6.94 17.88 4.12
C THR A 126 6.13 19.16 3.90
N ALA A 127 4.97 19.32 4.55
CA ALA A 127 4.16 20.52 4.48
C ALA A 127 4.87 21.73 5.12
N GLY A 128 5.57 21.52 6.23
CA GLY A 128 6.37 22.57 6.89
C GLY A 128 7.52 23.11 6.03
N THR A 129 8.01 22.31 5.08
CA THR A 129 9.03 22.72 4.11
C THR A 129 8.43 23.28 2.82
N ALA A 130 7.14 23.01 2.52
CA ALA A 130 6.46 23.36 1.27
C ALA A 130 5.47 24.51 1.39
N PHE A 131 5.36 25.17 2.55
CA PHE A 131 4.42 26.27 2.75
C PHE A 131 4.86 27.59 2.08
N VAL A 132 5.69 27.50 1.05
CA VAL A 132 5.99 28.60 0.12
C VAL A 132 5.43 28.26 -1.28
N GLY A 133 4.15 28.04 -1.36
CA GLY A 133 3.42 28.00 -2.65
C GLY A 133 2.81 26.66 -3.02
N LEU A 134 1.62 26.39 -2.55
CA LEU A 134 0.53 25.82 -3.35
C LEU A 134 -0.75 25.67 -2.54
N THR A 135 -1.54 26.71 -2.54
CA THR A 135 -2.99 26.61 -2.37
C THR A 135 -3.58 26.19 -3.71
N VAL A 136 -3.64 24.92 -4.04
CA VAL A 136 -4.52 24.44 -5.14
C VAL A 136 -4.90 22.98 -4.91
N GLY A 137 -6.18 22.69 -4.74
CA GLY A 137 -6.76 21.45 -5.23
C GLY A 137 -7.19 20.40 -4.22
N VAL A 138 -7.88 20.74 -3.14
CA VAL A 138 -8.65 19.77 -2.32
C VAL A 138 -10.02 19.45 -2.96
N GLY A 139 -10.10 19.34 -4.26
CA GLY A 139 -11.40 19.27 -4.93
C GLY A 139 -11.71 18.04 -5.80
N LEU A 140 -10.75 17.21 -6.19
CA LEU A 140 -11.00 16.30 -7.31
C LEU A 140 -10.74 14.80 -7.08
N LEU A 141 -10.43 14.32 -5.87
CA LEU A 141 -10.24 12.90 -5.61
C LEU A 141 -11.38 12.21 -4.82
N ALA A 142 -12.44 12.92 -4.49
CA ALA A 142 -13.58 12.35 -3.78
C ALA A 142 -14.45 11.41 -4.65
N ALA A 143 -14.41 11.51 -5.97
CA ALA A 143 -15.30 10.75 -6.85
C ALA A 143 -14.89 9.30 -7.09
N GLY A 144 -13.61 8.95 -6.97
CA GLY A 144 -13.11 7.60 -7.27
C GLY A 144 -13.24 6.59 -6.12
N LEU A 145 -13.30 7.06 -4.88
CA LEU A 145 -13.31 6.19 -3.68
C LEU A 145 -14.69 5.94 -3.09
N THR A 146 -15.65 6.81 -3.36
CA THR A 146 -17.07 6.55 -3.02
C THR A 146 -17.64 5.35 -3.79
N VAL A 147 -17.13 5.07 -4.98
CA VAL A 147 -17.49 3.90 -5.77
C VAL A 147 -16.89 2.62 -5.18
N ALA A 148 -15.63 2.64 -4.74
CA ALA A 148 -15.00 1.48 -4.13
C ALA A 148 -15.68 1.10 -2.80
N ASN A 149 -15.98 2.07 -1.93
CA ASN A 149 -16.64 1.82 -0.65
C ASN A 149 -18.07 1.28 -0.83
N LYS A 150 -18.83 1.80 -1.83
CA LYS A 150 -20.22 1.40 -2.06
C LYS A 150 -20.37 0.00 -2.66
N TYR A 151 -19.41 -0.46 -3.46
CA TYR A 151 -19.49 -1.77 -4.12
C TYR A 151 -18.77 -2.90 -3.38
N TRP A 152 -17.82 -2.58 -2.48
CA TRP A 152 -16.96 -3.58 -1.86
C TRP A 152 -17.40 -4.00 -0.46
N PHE A 153 -17.95 -3.08 0.34
CA PHE A 153 -18.41 -3.41 1.70
C PHE A 153 -19.87 -3.85 1.77
N LYS A 154 -20.69 -3.56 0.75
CA LYS A 154 -22.12 -3.87 0.75
C LYS A 154 -22.46 -5.29 0.27
N ASN A 155 -21.56 -6.01 -0.37
CA ASN A 155 -21.79 -7.36 -0.92
C ASN A 155 -21.15 -8.48 -0.08
N GLY A 156 -20.57 -8.18 1.09
CA GLY A 156 -19.97 -9.17 2.00
C GLY A 156 -20.93 -9.86 2.97
N HIS A 157 -22.18 -9.46 3.01
CA HIS A 157 -23.18 -10.06 3.91
C HIS A 157 -24.38 -10.58 3.13
N ARG A 158 -24.19 -11.66 2.41
CA ARG A 158 -25.28 -12.60 2.09
C ARG A 158 -24.73 -14.01 1.92
N LYS A 159 -25.02 -14.78 2.93
CA LYS A 159 -24.97 -16.22 3.18
C LYS A 159 -23.77 -16.68 3.99
#